data_4d08968a181522fff635204759362798
#
_entry.id   4d08968a181522fff635204759362798
#
_cell.length_a   1.000
_cell.length_b   1.000
_cell.length_c   1.000
_cell.angle_alpha   90.00
_cell.angle_beta   90.00
_cell.angle_gamma   90.00
#
_symmetry.space_group_name_H-M   'P 1'
#
loop_
_entity.id
_entity.type
_entity.pdbx_description
1 polymer ?
#
loop_
_entity_poly.entity_id
_entity_poly.type
_entity_poly.pdbx_seq_one_letter_code
_entity_poly.pdbx_strand_id
1 'polypeptide(L)'
;DETLQILANIKERYEEHHHVSYTDDALKEAVRLADRYITDRFMPDKAIDIIDEVGSRVHLRNAKVPQEITDKENEIEAVKQKKQEAVGAQNFELAASYRDKQTELEQDLRRMQQEWQKDEAQTRQTVTESEVASVVSMMTGIPVQRMAEAEGKRLRNMGAELKKVV
;
A
#
# COMPACT_ATOMS: atom_id res chain seq x y z
N ASP A 1 20.59 -15.63 10.13
CA ASP A 1 19.54 -16.65 10.32
C ASP A 1 18.60 -16.32 11.50
N GLU A 2 19.12 -15.84 12.66
CA GLU A 2 18.28 -15.45 13.80
C GLU A 2 17.27 -14.32 13.46
N THR A 3 17.72 -13.29 12.75
CA THR A 3 16.84 -12.18 12.33
C THR A 3 15.68 -12.68 11.47
N LEU A 4 15.93 -13.61 10.54
CA LEU A 4 14.87 -14.19 9.71
C LEU A 4 13.85 -14.97 10.54
N GLN A 5 14.28 -15.69 11.57
CA GLN A 5 13.40 -16.38 12.50
C GLN A 5 12.54 -15.39 13.30
N ILE A 6 13.12 -14.27 13.74
CA ILE A 6 12.39 -13.21 14.43
C ILE A 6 11.32 -12.65 13.49
N LEU A 7 11.69 -12.29 12.24
CA LEU A 7 10.73 -11.78 11.27
C LEU A 7 9.60 -12.79 10.98
N ALA A 8 9.92 -14.08 10.84
CA ALA A 8 8.92 -15.12 10.63
C ALA A 8 7.93 -15.22 11.80
N ASN A 9 8.42 -15.06 13.05
CA ASN A 9 7.57 -15.11 14.24
C ASN A 9 6.64 -13.91 14.40
N ILE A 10 7.04 -12.74 13.91
CA ILE A 10 6.22 -11.51 13.98
C ILE A 10 5.41 -11.26 12.71
N LYS A 11 5.65 -12.02 11.63
CA LYS A 11 5.04 -11.89 10.30
C LYS A 11 3.52 -11.72 10.38
N GLU A 12 2.83 -12.65 11.03
CA GLU A 12 1.36 -12.65 11.12
C GLU A 12 0.81 -11.34 11.73
N ARG A 13 1.48 -10.81 12.74
CA ARG A 13 1.06 -9.56 13.39
C ARG A 13 1.17 -8.36 12.45
N TYR A 14 2.21 -8.29 11.63
CA TYR A 14 2.39 -7.24 10.63
C TYR A 14 1.46 -7.43 9.44
N GLU A 15 1.19 -8.67 9.04
CA GLU A 15 0.20 -9.00 8.01
C GLU A 15 -1.21 -8.56 8.42
N GLU A 16 -1.58 -8.78 9.67
CA GLU A 16 -2.86 -8.31 10.22
C GLU A 16 -2.92 -6.80 10.35
N HIS A 17 -1.84 -6.17 10.82
CA HIS A 17 -1.78 -4.73 11.05
C HIS A 17 -1.88 -3.94 9.75
N HIS A 18 -1.17 -4.36 8.71
CA HIS A 18 -1.11 -3.67 7.41
C HIS A 18 -2.07 -4.25 6.37
N HIS A 19 -2.85 -5.29 6.69
CA HIS A 19 -3.73 -6.00 5.75
C HIS A 19 -3.01 -6.46 4.47
N VAL A 20 -1.80 -6.99 4.63
CA VAL A 20 -0.96 -7.52 3.55
C VAL A 20 -0.52 -8.94 3.85
N SER A 21 0.12 -9.61 2.88
CA SER A 21 0.79 -10.90 3.07
C SER A 21 2.24 -10.80 2.61
N TYR A 22 3.19 -11.20 3.44
CA TYR A 22 4.61 -11.21 3.08
C TYR A 22 5.01 -12.57 2.53
N THR A 23 5.67 -12.59 1.37
CA THR A 23 6.33 -13.82 0.89
C THR A 23 7.59 -14.09 1.73
N ASP A 24 7.97 -15.36 1.82
CA ASP A 24 9.21 -15.73 2.54
C ASP A 24 10.46 -15.12 1.87
N ASP A 25 10.41 -14.95 0.56
CA ASP A 25 11.49 -14.31 -0.19
C ASP A 25 11.54 -12.81 0.06
N ALA A 26 10.40 -12.14 0.27
CA ALA A 26 10.37 -10.74 0.71
C ALA A 26 11.03 -10.57 2.09
N LEU A 27 10.80 -11.48 3.04
CA LEU A 27 11.43 -11.43 4.36
C LEU A 27 12.95 -11.64 4.26
N LYS A 28 13.39 -12.59 3.45
CA LYS A 28 14.84 -12.82 3.19
C LYS A 28 15.49 -11.59 2.56
N GLU A 29 14.80 -10.98 1.59
CA GLU A 29 15.28 -9.79 0.90
C GLU A 29 15.35 -8.59 1.85
N ALA A 30 14.36 -8.42 2.74
CA ALA A 30 14.39 -7.39 3.77
C ALA A 30 15.62 -7.50 4.68
N VAL A 31 15.94 -8.72 5.16
CA VAL A 31 17.15 -8.97 5.96
C VAL A 31 18.42 -8.68 5.16
N ARG A 32 18.49 -9.16 3.93
CA ARG A 32 19.65 -8.99 3.04
C ARG A 32 19.92 -7.52 2.73
N LEU A 33 18.89 -6.78 2.38
CA LEU A 33 19.02 -5.36 2.02
C LEU A 33 19.24 -4.48 3.26
N ALA A 34 18.62 -4.82 4.40
CA ALA A 34 18.88 -4.15 5.67
C ALA A 34 20.36 -4.26 6.06
N ASP A 35 20.93 -5.47 5.97
CA ASP A 35 22.32 -5.70 6.33
C ASP A 35 23.28 -4.91 5.44
N ARG A 36 22.98 -4.87 4.14
CA ARG A 36 23.87 -4.28 3.13
C ARG A 36 23.79 -2.75 3.03
N TYR A 37 22.61 -2.17 3.19
CA TYR A 37 22.36 -0.76 2.85
C TYR A 37 21.97 0.12 4.02
N ILE A 38 21.54 -0.44 5.16
CA ILE A 38 21.18 0.33 6.35
C ILE A 38 22.29 0.15 7.39
N THR A 39 23.06 1.21 7.62
CA THR A 39 24.26 1.17 8.48
C THR A 39 24.08 1.88 9.82
N ASP A 40 23.03 2.66 9.96
CA ASP A 40 22.72 3.50 11.13
C ASP A 40 21.96 2.78 12.23
N ARG A 41 21.54 1.54 12.01
CA ARG A 41 20.79 0.70 12.93
C ARG A 41 21.31 -0.73 12.97
N PHE A 42 20.93 -1.46 14.02
CA PHE A 42 21.33 -2.85 14.24
C PHE A 42 20.23 -3.84 13.82
N MET A 43 20.61 -5.09 13.56
CA MET A 43 19.68 -6.20 13.43
C MET A 43 19.14 -6.57 14.83
N PRO A 44 17.86 -6.97 14.97
CA PRO A 44 16.85 -7.14 13.93
C PRO A 44 16.07 -5.85 13.55
N ASP A 45 16.23 -4.76 14.29
CA ASP A 45 15.39 -3.55 14.22
C ASP A 45 15.30 -2.97 12.80
N LYS A 46 16.44 -2.85 12.11
CA LYS A 46 16.47 -2.32 10.73
C LYS A 46 15.70 -3.19 9.72
N ALA A 47 15.65 -4.50 9.92
CA ALA A 47 14.86 -5.39 9.09
C ALA A 47 13.36 -5.32 9.43
N ILE A 48 13.03 -5.14 10.70
CA ILE A 48 11.66 -4.91 11.17
C ILE A 48 11.12 -3.60 10.60
N ASP A 49 11.90 -2.52 10.63
CA ASP A 49 11.52 -1.23 10.05
C ASP A 49 11.21 -1.35 8.55
N ILE A 50 11.99 -2.15 7.81
CA ILE A 50 11.71 -2.38 6.38
C ILE A 50 10.37 -3.06 6.17
N ILE A 51 10.06 -4.15 6.89
CA ILE A 51 8.79 -4.86 6.69
C ILE A 51 7.60 -4.00 7.12
N ASP A 52 7.75 -3.18 8.15
CA ASP A 52 6.74 -2.23 8.59
C ASP A 52 6.46 -1.18 7.52
N GLU A 53 7.48 -0.52 7.01
CA GLU A 53 7.36 0.51 5.96
C GLU A 53 6.83 -0.07 4.65
N VAL A 54 7.29 -1.27 4.25
CA VAL A 54 6.81 -1.94 3.02
C VAL A 54 5.33 -2.30 3.15
N GLY A 55 4.92 -2.88 4.29
CA GLY A 55 3.53 -3.24 4.55
C GLY A 55 2.60 -2.03 4.48
N SER A 56 2.97 -0.95 5.18
CA SER A 56 2.25 0.32 5.16
C SER A 56 2.10 0.89 3.74
N ARG A 57 3.18 0.92 2.96
CA ARG A 57 3.17 1.46 1.59
C ARG A 57 2.37 0.62 0.61
N VAL A 58 2.46 -0.69 0.69
CA VAL A 58 1.68 -1.59 -0.17
C VAL A 58 0.20 -1.44 0.14
N HIS A 59 -0.18 -1.37 1.40
CA HIS A 59 -1.54 -1.09 1.83
C HIS A 59 -2.05 0.25 1.27
N LEU A 60 -1.35 1.36 1.52
CA LEU A 60 -1.74 2.70 1.08
C LEU A 60 -1.80 2.86 -0.45
N ARG A 61 -0.91 2.19 -1.19
CA ARG A 61 -0.91 2.24 -2.66
C ARG A 61 -2.16 1.62 -3.25
N ASN A 62 -2.70 0.61 -2.61
CA ASN A 62 -3.83 -0.17 -3.12
C ASN A 62 -5.17 0.23 -2.48
N ALA A 63 -5.16 0.97 -1.37
CA ALA A 63 -6.35 1.55 -0.73
C ALA A 63 -6.91 2.74 -1.53
N LYS A 64 -7.06 2.57 -2.85
CA LYS A 64 -7.72 3.59 -3.68
C LYS A 64 -9.22 3.48 -3.47
N VAL A 65 -9.81 4.56 -2.96
CA VAL A 65 -11.26 4.70 -2.89
C VAL A 65 -11.83 4.54 -4.30
N PRO A 66 -12.81 3.65 -4.52
CA PRO A 66 -13.45 3.50 -5.82
C PRO A 66 -14.00 4.83 -6.33
N GLN A 67 -13.85 5.08 -7.63
CA GLN A 67 -14.35 6.32 -8.26
C GLN A 67 -15.86 6.51 -8.02
N GLU A 68 -16.61 5.43 -7.97
CA GLU A 68 -18.05 5.42 -7.70
C GLU A 68 -18.40 6.05 -6.34
N ILE A 69 -17.59 5.81 -5.30
CA ILE A 69 -17.76 6.42 -3.97
C ILE A 69 -17.50 7.93 -4.05
N THR A 70 -16.42 8.33 -4.71
CA THR A 70 -16.09 9.75 -4.89
C THR A 70 -17.15 10.48 -5.71
N ASP A 71 -17.68 9.85 -6.77
CA ASP A 71 -18.74 10.42 -7.61
C ASP A 71 -20.04 10.59 -6.81
N LYS A 72 -20.36 9.63 -5.94
CA LYS A 72 -21.53 9.69 -5.04
C LYS A 72 -21.39 10.82 -4.00
N GLU A 73 -20.19 11.01 -3.44
CA GLU A 73 -19.91 12.13 -2.53
C GLU A 73 -20.10 13.50 -3.23
N ASN A 74 -19.63 13.62 -4.46
CA ASN A 74 -19.83 14.83 -5.27
C ASN A 74 -21.32 15.06 -5.58
N GLU A 75 -22.08 13.99 -5.87
CA GLU A 75 -23.53 14.11 -6.09
C GLU A 75 -24.27 14.61 -4.85
N ILE A 76 -23.91 14.09 -3.66
CA ILE A 76 -24.47 14.54 -2.38
C ILE A 76 -24.18 16.02 -2.16
N GLU A 77 -22.96 16.47 -2.43
CA GLU A 77 -22.61 17.88 -2.26
C GLU A 77 -23.40 18.79 -3.21
N ALA A 78 -23.59 18.37 -4.46
CA ALA A 78 -24.42 19.11 -5.41
C ALA A 78 -25.88 19.19 -4.97
N VAL A 79 -26.44 18.12 -4.39
CA VAL A 79 -27.81 18.10 -3.85
C VAL A 79 -27.93 19.00 -2.61
N LYS A 80 -26.91 19.04 -1.75
CA LYS A 80 -26.87 19.96 -0.59
C LYS A 80 -26.89 21.41 -1.03
N GLN A 81 -26.14 21.78 -2.06
CA GLN A 81 -26.13 23.14 -2.59
C GLN A 81 -27.53 23.53 -3.14
N LYS A 82 -28.13 22.65 -3.96
CA LYS A 82 -29.50 22.87 -4.47
C LYS A 82 -30.56 23.01 -3.36
N LYS A 83 -30.40 22.22 -2.30
CA LYS A 83 -31.27 22.33 -1.11
C LYS A 83 -31.12 23.70 -0.46
N GLN A 84 -29.91 24.22 -0.28
CA GLN A 84 -29.67 25.54 0.29
C GLN A 84 -30.23 26.67 -0.59
N GLU A 85 -30.10 26.58 -1.90
CA GLU A 85 -30.69 27.52 -2.86
C GLU A 85 -32.21 27.52 -2.77
N ALA A 86 -32.84 26.35 -2.70
CA ALA A 86 -34.29 26.23 -2.55
C ALA A 86 -34.79 26.83 -1.22
N VAL A 87 -34.04 26.64 -0.14
CA VAL A 87 -34.35 27.29 1.16
C VAL A 87 -34.22 28.81 1.06
N GLY A 88 -33.16 29.31 0.43
CA GLY A 88 -32.96 30.75 0.23
C GLY A 88 -34.04 31.40 -0.65
N ALA A 89 -34.58 30.64 -1.61
CA ALA A 89 -35.71 31.03 -2.44
C ALA A 89 -37.10 30.85 -1.75
N GLN A 90 -37.10 30.38 -0.49
CA GLN A 90 -38.33 30.06 0.28
C GLN A 90 -39.20 28.97 -0.38
N ASN A 91 -38.63 28.16 -1.27
CA ASN A 91 -39.32 27.04 -1.88
C ASN A 91 -39.14 25.77 -1.01
N PHE A 92 -39.96 25.68 0.04
CA PHE A 92 -39.82 24.61 1.05
C PHE A 92 -40.23 23.23 0.53
N GLU A 93 -41.11 23.16 -0.47
CA GLU A 93 -41.49 21.89 -1.11
C GLU A 93 -40.31 21.31 -1.88
N LEU A 94 -39.61 22.12 -2.69
CA LEU A 94 -38.43 21.74 -3.41
C LEU A 94 -37.26 21.41 -2.46
N ALA A 95 -37.10 22.19 -1.37
CA ALA A 95 -36.09 21.91 -0.35
C ALA A 95 -36.33 20.56 0.36
N ALA A 96 -37.61 20.21 0.61
CA ALA A 96 -37.99 18.92 1.19
C ALA A 96 -37.63 17.76 0.22
N SER A 97 -37.91 17.90 -1.07
CA SER A 97 -37.53 16.87 -2.06
C SER A 97 -36.04 16.68 -2.15
N TYR A 98 -35.25 17.74 -2.11
CA TYR A 98 -33.76 17.62 -2.08
C TYR A 98 -33.26 17.01 -0.77
N ARG A 99 -33.88 17.27 0.36
CA ARG A 99 -33.54 16.61 1.62
C ARG A 99 -33.77 15.10 1.55
N ASP A 100 -34.89 14.67 0.99
CA ASP A 100 -35.25 13.27 0.88
C ASP A 100 -34.23 12.56 -0.10
N LYS A 101 -33.92 13.21 -1.22
CA LYS A 101 -32.87 12.73 -2.16
C LYS A 101 -31.50 12.67 -1.51
N GLN A 102 -31.13 13.67 -0.71
CA GLN A 102 -29.86 13.65 0.04
C GLN A 102 -29.79 12.44 0.98
N THR A 103 -30.88 12.17 1.72
CA THR A 103 -30.94 11.03 2.65
C THR A 103 -30.78 9.68 1.94
N GLU A 104 -31.42 9.52 0.77
CA GLU A 104 -31.29 8.33 -0.06
C GLU A 104 -29.83 8.13 -0.53
N LEU A 105 -29.21 9.18 -1.07
CA LEU A 105 -27.82 9.14 -1.54
C LEU A 105 -26.83 8.85 -0.39
N GLU A 106 -27.06 9.41 0.79
CA GLU A 106 -26.22 9.14 1.97
C GLU A 106 -26.35 7.69 2.47
N GLN A 107 -27.54 7.08 2.35
CA GLN A 107 -27.73 5.66 2.66
C GLN A 107 -27.01 4.77 1.66
N ASP A 108 -27.11 5.08 0.36
CA ASP A 108 -26.39 4.37 -0.69
C ASP A 108 -24.88 4.48 -0.50
N LEU A 109 -24.36 5.68 -0.22
CA LEU A 109 -22.95 5.91 0.05
C LEU A 109 -22.45 5.05 1.21
N ARG A 110 -23.20 4.99 2.33
CA ARG A 110 -22.84 4.15 3.48
C ARG A 110 -22.79 2.66 3.11
N ARG A 111 -23.75 2.19 2.29
CA ARG A 111 -23.74 0.80 1.82
C ARG A 111 -22.53 0.51 0.98
N MET A 112 -22.21 1.36 0.00
CA MET A 112 -21.04 1.21 -0.87
C MET A 112 -19.72 1.24 -0.09
N GLN A 113 -19.60 2.13 0.90
CA GLN A 113 -18.43 2.20 1.77
C GLN A 113 -18.28 0.93 2.63
N GLN A 114 -19.37 0.37 3.14
CA GLN A 114 -19.34 -0.88 3.91
C GLN A 114 -18.98 -2.09 3.05
N GLU A 115 -19.48 -2.16 1.82
CA GLU A 115 -19.13 -3.21 0.86
C GLU A 115 -17.65 -3.13 0.49
N TRP A 116 -17.17 -1.93 0.15
CA TRP A 116 -15.76 -1.72 -0.15
C TRP A 116 -14.84 -2.08 1.02
N GLN A 117 -15.17 -1.68 2.25
CA GLN A 117 -14.39 -2.06 3.42
C GLN A 117 -14.33 -3.57 3.66
N LYS A 118 -15.43 -4.30 3.37
CA LYS A 118 -15.45 -5.75 3.46
C LYS A 118 -14.56 -6.41 2.41
N ASP A 119 -14.63 -5.93 1.18
CA ASP A 119 -13.82 -6.44 0.07
C ASP A 119 -12.32 -6.15 0.30
N GLU A 120 -11.99 -4.95 0.78
CA GLU A 120 -10.61 -4.59 1.14
C GLU A 120 -10.07 -5.47 2.27
N ALA A 121 -10.86 -5.74 3.30
CA ALA A 121 -10.47 -6.63 4.41
C ALA A 121 -10.25 -8.09 3.97
N GLN A 122 -10.89 -8.54 2.89
CA GLN A 122 -10.74 -9.90 2.35
C GLN A 122 -9.58 -10.01 1.36
N THR A 123 -9.17 -8.92 0.71
CA THR A 123 -8.16 -8.91 -0.35
C THR A 123 -6.82 -8.43 0.21
N ARG A 124 -6.07 -9.35 0.86
CA ARG A 124 -4.71 -9.05 1.30
C ARG A 124 -3.78 -8.92 0.10
N GLN A 125 -3.07 -7.81 0.02
CA GLN A 125 -2.04 -7.60 -1.00
C GLN A 125 -0.77 -8.34 -0.65
N THR A 126 -0.12 -8.92 -1.65
CA THR A 126 1.12 -9.68 -1.43
C THR A 126 2.33 -8.76 -1.58
N VAL A 127 3.16 -8.72 -0.55
CA VAL A 127 4.46 -8.04 -0.55
C VAL A 127 5.52 -8.99 -1.12
N THR A 128 6.16 -8.57 -2.20
CA THR A 128 7.21 -9.31 -2.89
C THR A 128 8.58 -8.67 -2.66
N GLU A 129 9.64 -9.34 -3.11
CA GLU A 129 11.02 -8.82 -3.09
C GLU A 129 11.14 -7.45 -3.80
N SER A 130 10.36 -7.25 -4.84
CA SER A 130 10.38 -6.01 -5.63
C SER A 130 9.89 -4.80 -4.83
N GLU A 131 8.83 -4.97 -4.03
CA GLU A 131 8.34 -3.93 -3.14
C GLU A 131 9.37 -3.61 -2.05
N VAL A 132 9.98 -4.64 -1.47
CA VAL A 132 11.05 -4.48 -0.47
C VAL A 132 12.21 -3.67 -1.04
N ALA A 133 12.73 -4.05 -2.21
CA ALA A 133 13.82 -3.34 -2.87
C ALA A 133 13.47 -1.90 -3.22
N SER A 134 12.23 -1.64 -3.62
CA SER A 134 11.73 -0.28 -3.90
C SER A 134 11.74 0.60 -2.65
N VAL A 135 11.28 0.06 -1.52
CA VAL A 135 11.22 0.81 -0.25
C VAL A 135 12.63 1.06 0.28
N VAL A 136 13.51 0.06 0.26
CA VAL A 136 14.91 0.27 0.68
C VAL A 136 15.61 1.30 -0.20
N SER A 137 15.37 1.30 -1.51
CA SER A 137 15.87 2.34 -2.42
C SER A 137 15.41 3.73 -2.02
N MET A 138 14.18 3.87 -1.56
CA MET A 138 13.62 5.14 -1.13
C MET A 138 14.16 5.58 0.23
N MET A 139 14.30 4.66 1.19
CA MET A 139 14.82 4.93 2.53
C MET A 139 16.30 5.35 2.48
N THR A 140 17.08 4.72 1.62
CA THR A 140 18.54 4.93 1.54
C THR A 140 18.98 5.91 0.46
N GLY A 141 18.11 6.21 -0.51
CA GLY A 141 18.45 6.97 -1.72
C GLY A 141 19.28 6.18 -2.74
N ILE A 142 19.55 4.89 -2.50
CA ILE A 142 20.38 4.03 -3.36
C ILE A 142 19.47 3.23 -4.31
N PRO A 143 19.70 3.24 -5.64
CA PRO A 143 18.88 2.50 -6.60
C PRO A 143 19.17 0.98 -6.56
N VAL A 144 18.72 0.33 -5.49
CA VAL A 144 19.02 -1.08 -5.15
C VAL A 144 18.62 -2.04 -6.28
N GLN A 145 17.49 -1.82 -6.94
CA GLN A 145 17.02 -2.66 -8.05
C GLN A 145 18.00 -2.66 -9.23
N ARG A 146 18.48 -1.47 -9.63
CA ARG A 146 19.47 -1.34 -10.74
C ARG A 146 20.81 -1.98 -10.40
N MET A 147 21.21 -1.93 -9.14
CA MET A 147 22.46 -2.54 -8.69
C MET A 147 22.36 -4.07 -8.71
N ALA A 148 21.27 -4.66 -8.26
CA ALA A 148 21.05 -6.10 -8.31
C ALA A 148 21.04 -6.65 -9.75
N GLU A 149 20.39 -5.95 -10.69
CA GLU A 149 20.43 -6.30 -12.12
C GLU A 149 21.83 -6.19 -12.73
N ALA A 150 22.58 -5.13 -12.39
CA ALA A 150 23.94 -4.91 -12.88
C ALA A 150 24.89 -5.97 -12.34
N GLU A 151 24.78 -6.35 -11.07
CA GLU A 151 25.57 -7.43 -10.47
C GLU A 151 25.22 -8.80 -11.07
N GLY A 152 23.94 -9.12 -11.27
CA GLY A 152 23.49 -10.34 -11.92
C GLY A 152 23.96 -10.47 -13.37
N LYS A 153 24.05 -9.37 -14.13
CA LYS A 153 24.64 -9.35 -15.47
C LYS A 153 26.16 -9.53 -15.42
N ARG A 154 26.85 -8.87 -14.50
CA ARG A 154 28.30 -9.01 -14.32
C ARG A 154 28.70 -10.43 -13.93
N LEU A 155 27.99 -11.04 -12.96
CA LEU A 155 28.24 -12.41 -12.52
C LEU A 155 28.03 -13.43 -13.65
N ARG A 156 26.99 -13.27 -14.47
CA ARG A 156 26.74 -14.12 -15.64
C ARG A 156 27.86 -14.00 -16.70
N ASN A 157 28.34 -12.79 -16.93
CA ASN A 157 29.39 -12.53 -17.92
C ASN A 157 30.77 -12.86 -17.43
N MET A 158 31.03 -12.85 -16.11
CA MET A 158 32.33 -13.11 -15.50
C MET A 158 32.89 -14.51 -15.87
N GLY A 159 32.01 -15.53 -15.91
CA GLY A 159 32.44 -16.87 -16.36
C GLY A 159 32.86 -16.94 -17.83
N ALA A 160 32.24 -16.09 -18.68
CA ALA A 160 32.62 -15.98 -20.09
C ALA A 160 33.89 -15.12 -20.30
N GLU A 161 34.09 -14.11 -19.47
CA GLU A 161 35.29 -13.27 -19.48
C GLU A 161 36.52 -14.02 -18.93
N LEU A 162 36.35 -14.76 -17.83
CA LEU A 162 37.45 -15.61 -17.30
C LEU A 162 37.92 -16.67 -18.31
N LYS A 163 36.99 -17.29 -19.06
CA LYS A 163 37.36 -18.24 -20.12
C LYS A 163 38.10 -17.63 -21.31
N LYS A 164 38.10 -16.30 -21.46
CA LYS A 164 38.86 -15.61 -22.52
C LYS A 164 40.27 -15.24 -22.10
N VAL A 165 40.54 -15.25 -20.81
CA VAL A 165 41.83 -14.83 -20.22
C VAL A 165 42.68 -16.04 -19.79
N VAL A 166 42.07 -17.21 -19.72
CA VAL A 166 42.73 -18.51 -19.51
C VAL A 166 42.77 -19.30 -20.82
#